data_272eed3aa9dab4f1c4ab0ecc36bebc75
#
_entry.id   272eed3aa9dab4f1c4ab0ecc36bebc75
#
_cell.length_a   1.000
_cell.length_b   1.000
_cell.length_c   1.000
_cell.angle_alpha   90.00
_cell.angle_beta   90.00
_cell.angle_gamma   90.00
#
_symmetry.space_group_name_H-M   'P 1'
#
loop_
_entity.id
_entity.type
_entity.pdbx_description
1 polymer ?
#
loop_
_entity_poly.entity_id
_entity_poly.type
_entity_poly.pdbx_seq_one_letter_code
_entity_poly.pdbx_strand_id
1 'polypeptide(L)'
;MGNLSLYELTNEHRLICEAIEEAGGEITPEIEAMLAINAENFATKAEGYAEIIAKYAQMADNAKQRIESLQQVKKVAENAVKRMKERILDAMTEYDLNKIECGVHKFSTRTTKAVEITDEALIPNQYIKVTISVDKTALRADLMAGVVIEGAELRENKSLTIR
;
A
#
# COMPACT_ATOMS: atom_id res chain seq x y z
N MET A 1 13.67 34.49 28.67
CA MET A 1 13.27 33.52 27.63
C MET A 1 12.15 32.70 28.22
N GLY A 2 10.92 32.89 27.76
CA GLY A 2 9.74 32.27 28.37
C GLY A 2 9.68 30.78 28.02
N ASN A 3 9.63 29.92 29.05
CA ASN A 3 9.15 28.56 28.87
C ASN A 3 7.71 28.63 28.33
N LEU A 4 7.48 28.10 27.14
CA LEU A 4 6.14 27.88 26.61
C LEU A 4 5.35 27.07 27.64
N SER A 5 4.13 27.51 27.98
CA SER A 5 3.29 26.76 28.91
C SER A 5 2.84 25.45 28.23
N LEU A 6 2.54 24.42 29.01
CA LEU A 6 2.00 23.16 28.50
C LEU A 6 0.77 23.36 27.60
N TYR A 7 -0.02 24.40 27.89
CA TYR A 7 -1.20 24.79 27.10
C TYR A 7 -0.83 25.35 25.73
N GLU A 8 0.21 26.16 25.63
CA GLU A 8 0.71 26.75 24.37
C GLU A 8 1.31 25.65 23.47
N LEU A 9 2.07 24.72 24.05
CA LEU A 9 2.59 23.54 23.36
C LEU A 9 1.48 22.66 22.79
N THR A 10 0.46 22.36 23.58
CA THR A 10 -0.69 21.56 23.15
C THR A 10 -1.44 22.25 22.00
N ASN A 11 -1.55 23.57 22.02
CA ASN A 11 -2.19 24.35 20.98
C ASN A 11 -1.34 24.38 19.68
N GLU A 12 -0.01 24.52 19.80
CA GLU A 12 0.92 24.43 18.66
C GLU A 12 0.83 23.07 17.97
N HIS A 13 0.83 21.97 18.74
CA HIS A 13 0.70 20.63 18.19
C HIS A 13 -0.64 20.41 17.49
N ARG A 14 -1.73 20.97 18.02
CA ARG A 14 -3.04 20.88 17.38
C ARG A 14 -3.06 21.60 16.03
N LEU A 15 -2.50 22.81 15.97
CA LEU A 15 -2.38 23.59 14.72
C LEU A 15 -1.55 22.88 13.67
N ILE A 16 -0.44 22.24 14.07
CA ILE A 16 0.39 21.44 13.16
C ILE A 16 -0.40 20.26 12.61
N CYS A 17 -1.14 19.52 13.45
CA CYS A 17 -1.98 18.42 13.01
C CYS A 17 -3.06 18.88 12.03
N GLU A 18 -3.77 19.98 12.32
CA GLU A 18 -4.79 20.56 11.46
C GLU A 18 -4.19 20.94 10.10
N ALA A 19 -3.03 21.63 10.08
CA ALA A 19 -2.35 22.00 8.84
C ALA A 19 -1.93 20.78 8.00
N ILE A 20 -1.41 19.71 8.63
CA ILE A 20 -1.05 18.47 7.94
C ILE A 20 -2.31 17.78 7.36
N GLU A 21 -3.41 17.75 8.09
CA GLU A 21 -4.67 17.16 7.64
C GLU A 21 -5.27 17.96 6.47
N GLU A 22 -5.26 19.30 6.52
CA GLU A 22 -5.72 20.17 5.43
C GLU A 22 -4.84 20.04 4.16
N ALA A 23 -3.54 19.83 4.32
CA ALA A 23 -2.61 19.58 3.21
C ALA A 23 -2.65 18.13 2.68
N GLY A 24 -3.57 17.28 3.17
CA GLY A 24 -3.67 15.88 2.74
C GLY A 24 -2.46 15.02 3.10
N GLY A 25 -1.69 15.43 4.11
CA GLY A 25 -0.47 14.74 4.58
C GLY A 25 0.81 15.25 3.91
N GLU A 26 0.74 16.21 3.01
CA GLU A 26 1.92 16.84 2.40
C GLU A 26 2.55 17.85 3.37
N ILE A 27 3.88 17.91 3.40
CA ILE A 27 4.62 18.90 4.20
C ILE A 27 4.89 20.11 3.31
N THR A 28 4.09 21.15 3.47
CA THR A 28 4.29 22.42 2.76
C THR A 28 5.40 23.25 3.43
N PRO A 29 5.98 24.28 2.75
CA PRO A 29 6.97 25.16 3.35
C PRO A 29 6.49 25.87 4.63
N GLU A 30 5.20 26.17 4.73
CA GLU A 30 4.58 26.76 5.93
C GLU A 30 4.55 25.74 7.08
N ILE A 31 4.20 24.47 6.80
CA ILE A 31 4.22 23.39 7.79
C ILE A 31 5.68 23.12 8.22
N GLU A 32 6.62 23.13 7.28
CA GLU A 32 8.05 22.97 7.59
C GLU A 32 8.56 24.06 8.52
N ALA A 33 8.13 25.31 8.32
CA ALA A 33 8.45 26.42 9.22
C ALA A 33 7.84 26.24 10.63
N MET A 34 6.63 25.71 10.75
CA MET A 34 5.99 25.37 12.02
C MET A 34 6.72 24.23 12.74
N LEU A 35 7.28 23.28 11.98
CA LEU A 35 8.06 22.15 12.49
C LEU A 35 9.50 22.52 12.86
N ALA A 36 9.98 23.76 12.59
CA ALA A 36 11.35 24.15 12.84
C ALA A 36 11.74 23.99 14.32
N ILE A 37 12.84 23.26 14.54
CA ILE A 37 13.38 22.97 15.88
C ILE A 37 14.73 23.69 16.03
N ASN A 38 14.89 24.46 17.10
CA ASN A 38 16.17 25.01 17.49
C ASN A 38 16.76 24.25 18.71
N ALA A 39 18.02 24.45 19.00
CA ALA A 39 18.72 23.75 20.09
C ALA A 39 18.11 24.02 21.48
N GLU A 40 17.52 25.21 21.69
CA GLU A 40 16.95 25.59 22.98
C GLU A 40 15.65 24.90 23.34
N ASN A 41 14.82 24.56 22.31
CA ASN A 41 13.53 23.92 22.51
C ASN A 41 13.48 22.47 21.98
N PHE A 42 14.65 21.91 21.62
CA PHE A 42 14.75 20.59 20.99
C PHE A 42 14.03 19.48 21.79
N ALA A 43 14.34 19.37 23.09
CA ALA A 43 13.79 18.28 23.91
C ALA A 43 12.26 18.34 24.00
N THR A 44 11.69 19.52 24.22
CA THR A 44 10.26 19.75 24.38
C THR A 44 9.51 19.52 23.06
N LYS A 45 10.03 20.04 21.95
CA LYS A 45 9.43 19.82 20.64
C LYS A 45 9.56 18.37 20.17
N ALA A 46 10.68 17.70 20.45
CA ALA A 46 10.87 16.30 20.11
C ALA A 46 9.87 15.38 20.83
N GLU A 47 9.56 15.65 22.11
CA GLU A 47 8.52 14.92 22.85
C GLU A 47 7.14 15.07 22.19
N GLY A 48 6.73 16.30 21.89
CA GLY A 48 5.46 16.55 21.20
C GLY A 48 5.38 15.94 19.80
N TYR A 49 6.49 15.94 19.06
CA TYR A 49 6.52 15.28 17.74
C TYR A 49 6.46 13.76 17.86
N ALA A 50 7.02 13.17 18.92
CA ALA A 50 6.84 11.74 19.18
C ALA A 50 5.38 11.37 19.38
N GLU A 51 4.59 12.21 20.08
CA GLU A 51 3.15 12.01 20.24
C GLU A 51 2.38 12.14 18.91
N ILE A 52 2.71 13.15 18.10
CA ILE A 52 2.12 13.33 16.77
C ILE A 52 2.43 12.12 15.88
N ILE A 53 3.68 11.68 15.84
CA ILE A 53 4.10 10.49 15.09
C ILE A 53 3.34 9.25 15.54
N ALA A 54 3.22 9.03 16.85
CA ALA A 54 2.48 7.90 17.42
C ALA A 54 0.99 7.94 17.01
N LYS A 55 0.35 9.12 17.05
CA LYS A 55 -1.05 9.31 16.60
C LYS A 55 -1.21 8.90 15.14
N TYR A 56 -0.38 9.41 14.23
CA TYR A 56 -0.49 9.08 12.81
C TYR A 56 -0.10 7.63 12.50
N ALA A 57 0.89 7.08 13.19
CA ALA A 57 1.22 5.66 13.07
C ALA A 57 0.02 4.77 13.44
N GLN A 58 -0.66 5.09 14.55
CA GLN A 58 -1.87 4.37 14.95
C GLN A 58 -3.03 4.53 13.96
N MET A 59 -3.21 5.73 13.41
CA MET A 59 -4.21 5.97 12.35
C MET A 59 -3.92 5.12 11.10
N ALA A 60 -2.66 5.04 10.68
CA ALA A 60 -2.24 4.22 9.55
C ALA A 60 -2.49 2.72 9.81
N ASP A 61 -2.16 2.21 11.01
CA ASP A 61 -2.42 0.82 11.38
C ASP A 61 -3.93 0.50 11.42
N ASN A 62 -4.74 1.39 11.99
CA ASN A 62 -6.20 1.24 12.00
C ASN A 62 -6.77 1.23 10.57
N ALA A 63 -6.28 2.09 9.68
CA ALA A 63 -6.69 2.14 8.29
C ALA A 63 -6.30 0.83 7.57
N LYS A 64 -5.10 0.30 7.80
CA LYS A 64 -4.64 -0.98 7.26
C LYS A 64 -5.56 -2.12 7.67
N GLN A 65 -5.89 -2.24 8.96
CA GLN A 65 -6.81 -3.27 9.47
C GLN A 65 -8.20 -3.18 8.81
N ARG A 66 -8.71 -1.96 8.60
CA ARG A 66 -9.98 -1.75 7.89
C ARG A 66 -9.90 -2.17 6.42
N ILE A 67 -8.79 -1.85 5.74
CA ILE A 67 -8.55 -2.28 4.36
C ILE A 67 -8.53 -3.80 4.27
N GLU A 68 -7.81 -4.50 5.15
CA GLU A 68 -7.76 -5.96 5.20
C GLU A 68 -9.15 -6.57 5.44
N SER A 69 -9.92 -6.01 6.38
CA SER A 69 -11.30 -6.44 6.64
C SER A 69 -12.20 -6.25 5.42
N LEU A 70 -12.15 -5.10 4.76
CA LEU A 70 -12.92 -4.82 3.55
C LEU A 70 -12.50 -5.70 2.38
N GLN A 71 -11.22 -6.01 2.22
CA GLN A 71 -10.72 -6.95 1.22
C GLN A 71 -11.28 -8.36 1.46
N GLN A 72 -11.38 -8.80 2.72
CA GLN A 72 -11.99 -10.07 3.06
C GLN A 72 -13.48 -10.11 2.71
N VAL A 73 -14.23 -9.07 3.04
CA VAL A 73 -15.65 -8.95 2.67
C VAL A 73 -15.82 -8.99 1.14
N LYS A 74 -14.99 -8.22 0.42
CA LYS A 74 -14.97 -8.22 -1.05
C LYS A 74 -14.73 -9.63 -1.60
N LYS A 75 -13.70 -10.34 -1.11
CA LYS A 75 -13.36 -11.69 -1.53
C LYS A 75 -14.51 -12.69 -1.30
N VAL A 76 -15.18 -12.59 -0.14
CA VAL A 76 -16.35 -13.43 0.16
C VAL A 76 -17.49 -13.17 -0.84
N ALA A 77 -17.79 -11.89 -1.10
CA ALA A 77 -18.82 -11.51 -2.05
C ALA A 77 -18.49 -11.95 -3.48
N GLU A 78 -17.27 -11.75 -3.96
CA GLU A 78 -16.81 -12.19 -5.28
C GLU A 78 -16.89 -13.72 -5.42
N ASN A 79 -16.48 -14.47 -4.40
CA ASN A 79 -16.58 -15.92 -4.38
C ASN A 79 -18.04 -16.39 -4.41
N ALA A 80 -18.94 -15.73 -3.67
CA ALA A 80 -20.36 -16.03 -3.71
C ALA A 80 -20.95 -15.82 -5.11
N VAL A 81 -20.65 -14.67 -5.73
CA VAL A 81 -21.07 -14.37 -7.11
C VAL A 81 -20.52 -15.40 -8.10
N LYS A 82 -19.24 -15.77 -7.99
CA LYS A 82 -18.61 -16.77 -8.85
C LYS A 82 -19.33 -18.11 -8.73
N ARG A 83 -19.51 -18.61 -7.50
CA ARG A 83 -20.18 -19.91 -7.26
C ARG A 83 -21.61 -19.93 -7.77
N MET A 84 -22.38 -18.84 -7.58
CA MET A 84 -23.74 -18.77 -8.09
C MET A 84 -23.79 -18.80 -9.63
N LYS A 85 -22.86 -18.07 -10.29
CA LYS A 85 -22.73 -18.09 -11.76
C LYS A 85 -22.36 -19.48 -12.28
N GLU A 86 -21.40 -20.16 -11.63
CA GLU A 86 -20.98 -21.52 -11.97
C GLU A 86 -22.18 -22.49 -11.85
N ARG A 87 -22.94 -22.43 -10.76
CA ARG A 87 -24.14 -23.29 -10.58
C ARG A 87 -25.20 -23.06 -11.64
N ILE A 88 -25.43 -21.80 -12.03
CA ILE A 88 -26.37 -21.49 -13.13
C ILE A 88 -25.83 -22.03 -14.45
N LEU A 89 -24.54 -21.86 -14.74
CA LEU A 89 -23.91 -22.35 -15.95
C LEU A 89 -23.95 -23.86 -16.04
N ASP A 90 -23.65 -24.57 -14.94
CA ASP A 90 -23.74 -26.04 -14.86
C ASP A 90 -25.13 -26.52 -15.17
N ALA A 91 -26.16 -25.92 -14.56
CA ALA A 91 -27.55 -26.28 -14.84
C ALA A 91 -27.96 -25.98 -16.30
N MET A 92 -27.54 -24.82 -16.84
CA MET A 92 -27.80 -24.49 -18.25
C MET A 92 -27.13 -25.49 -19.20
N THR A 93 -25.94 -25.97 -18.86
CA THR A 93 -25.20 -26.99 -19.64
C THR A 93 -25.86 -28.34 -19.53
N GLU A 94 -26.29 -28.76 -18.33
CA GLU A 94 -26.98 -30.04 -18.09
C GLU A 94 -28.30 -30.14 -18.87
N TYR A 95 -29.03 -29.02 -18.99
CA TYR A 95 -30.31 -28.97 -19.71
C TYR A 95 -30.20 -28.50 -21.17
N ASP A 96 -28.98 -28.36 -21.71
CA ASP A 96 -28.69 -27.87 -23.07
C ASP A 96 -29.36 -26.51 -23.40
N LEU A 97 -29.33 -25.61 -22.43
CA LEU A 97 -29.98 -24.30 -22.53
C LEU A 97 -28.96 -23.20 -22.82
N ASN A 98 -29.01 -22.62 -24.01
CA ASN A 98 -28.12 -21.51 -24.37
C ASN A 98 -28.63 -20.13 -23.89
N LYS A 99 -29.92 -20.02 -23.60
CA LYS A 99 -30.56 -18.79 -23.13
C LYS A 99 -31.80 -19.13 -22.28
N ILE A 100 -31.93 -18.38 -21.16
CA ILE A 100 -33.10 -18.47 -20.28
C ILE A 100 -33.54 -17.04 -19.92
N GLU A 101 -34.84 -16.82 -19.89
CA GLU A 101 -35.44 -15.59 -19.38
C GLU A 101 -36.24 -15.93 -18.10
N CYS A 102 -35.85 -15.31 -16.97
CA CYS A 102 -36.48 -15.51 -15.67
C CYS A 102 -36.85 -14.13 -15.08
N GLY A 103 -38.10 -13.79 -15.15
CA GLY A 103 -38.62 -12.48 -14.73
C GLY A 103 -37.96 -11.35 -15.51
N VAL A 104 -37.25 -10.49 -14.80
CA VAL A 104 -36.53 -9.34 -15.40
C VAL A 104 -35.10 -9.68 -15.86
N HIS A 105 -34.63 -10.91 -15.59
CA HIS A 105 -33.27 -11.34 -15.87
C HIS A 105 -33.17 -12.24 -17.10
N LYS A 106 -32.12 -12.05 -17.90
CA LYS A 106 -31.80 -12.90 -19.03
C LYS A 106 -30.42 -13.52 -18.80
N PHE A 107 -30.35 -14.84 -18.85
CA PHE A 107 -29.10 -15.59 -18.79
C PHE A 107 -28.79 -16.14 -20.18
N SER A 108 -27.50 -16.03 -20.57
CA SER A 108 -27.02 -16.62 -21.83
C SER A 108 -25.61 -17.14 -21.63
N THR A 109 -25.31 -18.27 -22.26
CA THR A 109 -23.97 -18.85 -22.30
C THR A 109 -23.15 -18.21 -23.44
N ARG A 110 -21.86 -18.04 -23.22
CA ARG A 110 -20.91 -17.59 -24.26
C ARG A 110 -19.68 -18.48 -24.22
N THR A 111 -19.36 -19.11 -25.33
CA THR A 111 -18.13 -19.87 -25.49
C THR A 111 -16.98 -18.94 -25.88
N THR A 112 -15.90 -18.98 -25.12
CA THR A 112 -14.64 -18.28 -25.42
C THR A 112 -13.52 -19.30 -25.51
N LYS A 113 -12.55 -19.01 -26.40
CA LYS A 113 -11.32 -19.83 -26.48
C LYS A 113 -10.27 -19.18 -25.59
N ALA A 114 -9.73 -19.94 -24.68
CA ALA A 114 -8.59 -19.54 -23.84
C ALA A 114 -7.37 -20.40 -24.21
N VAL A 115 -6.17 -19.81 -24.05
CA VAL A 115 -4.93 -20.56 -24.16
C VAL A 115 -4.68 -21.24 -22.83
N GLU A 116 -4.56 -22.56 -22.85
CA GLU A 116 -4.17 -23.36 -21.70
C GLU A 116 -2.73 -23.84 -21.92
N ILE A 117 -1.85 -23.51 -20.97
CA ILE A 117 -0.47 -23.96 -20.99
C ILE A 117 -0.42 -25.33 -20.32
N THR A 118 -0.16 -26.35 -21.09
CA THR A 118 -0.07 -27.74 -20.59
C THR A 118 1.33 -28.09 -20.10
N ASP A 119 2.35 -27.49 -20.66
CA ASP A 119 3.75 -27.64 -20.25
C ASP A 119 4.53 -26.38 -20.60
N GLU A 120 5.00 -25.65 -19.56
CA GLU A 120 5.81 -24.45 -19.74
C GLU A 120 7.17 -24.72 -20.37
N ALA A 121 7.77 -25.91 -20.16
CA ALA A 121 9.08 -26.25 -20.68
C ALA A 121 9.09 -26.40 -22.22
N LEU A 122 7.93 -26.70 -22.80
CA LEU A 122 7.79 -26.85 -24.26
C LEU A 122 7.43 -25.54 -24.98
N ILE A 123 7.23 -24.44 -24.24
CA ILE A 123 6.87 -23.16 -24.83
C ILE A 123 8.12 -22.52 -25.46
N PRO A 124 8.09 -22.14 -26.74
CA PRO A 124 9.20 -21.45 -27.38
C PRO A 124 9.53 -20.13 -26.69
N ASN A 125 10.82 -19.80 -26.59
CA ASN A 125 11.32 -18.59 -25.89
C ASN A 125 10.69 -17.28 -26.38
N GLN A 126 10.25 -17.21 -27.62
CA GLN A 126 9.57 -16.02 -28.18
C GLN A 126 8.26 -15.65 -27.45
N TYR A 127 7.63 -16.61 -26.75
CA TYR A 127 6.42 -16.40 -25.96
C TYR A 127 6.70 -16.23 -24.47
N ILE A 128 7.99 -16.33 -24.04
CA ILE A 128 8.41 -16.17 -22.67
C ILE A 128 8.82 -14.73 -22.43
N LYS A 129 8.16 -14.06 -21.48
CA LYS A 129 8.52 -12.71 -21.07
C LYS A 129 9.51 -12.78 -19.91
N VAL A 130 10.78 -12.49 -20.18
CA VAL A 130 11.80 -12.40 -19.14
C VAL A 130 11.78 -11.00 -18.52
N THR A 131 11.58 -10.91 -17.21
CA THR A 131 11.68 -9.65 -16.48
C THR A 131 13.06 -9.60 -15.80
N ILE A 132 13.90 -8.66 -16.25
CA ILE A 132 15.22 -8.42 -15.68
C ILE A 132 15.06 -7.42 -14.55
N SER A 133 15.49 -7.78 -13.34
CA SER A 133 15.52 -6.88 -12.19
C SER A 133 16.92 -6.90 -11.57
N VAL A 134 17.32 -5.75 -11.01
CA VAL A 134 18.62 -5.63 -10.32
C VAL A 134 18.51 -6.25 -8.94
N ASP A 135 19.39 -7.22 -8.63
CA ASP A 135 19.53 -7.77 -7.29
C ASP A 135 20.28 -6.78 -6.38
N LYS A 136 19.53 -5.96 -5.67
CA LYS A 136 20.08 -4.97 -4.76
C LYS A 136 20.79 -5.59 -3.55
N THR A 137 20.47 -6.85 -3.21
CA THR A 137 21.08 -7.55 -2.07
C THR A 137 22.49 -8.01 -2.42
N ALA A 138 22.65 -8.66 -3.58
CA ALA A 138 23.96 -9.04 -4.10
C ALA A 138 24.84 -7.80 -4.36
N LEU A 139 24.26 -6.77 -5.02
CA LEU A 139 24.93 -5.48 -5.27
C LEU A 139 25.45 -4.83 -3.99
N ARG A 140 24.65 -4.82 -2.92
CA ARG A 140 25.05 -4.28 -1.63
C ARG A 140 26.21 -5.07 -1.01
N ALA A 141 26.17 -6.39 -1.09
CA ALA A 141 27.22 -7.25 -0.55
C ALA A 141 28.57 -6.97 -1.23
N ASP A 142 28.58 -6.88 -2.56
CA ASP A 142 29.81 -6.61 -3.34
C ASP A 142 30.35 -5.20 -3.08
N LEU A 143 29.48 -4.19 -3.04
CA LEU A 143 29.88 -2.82 -2.71
C LEU A 143 30.44 -2.71 -1.28
N MET A 144 29.89 -3.47 -0.31
CA MET A 144 30.43 -3.51 1.06
C MET A 144 31.77 -4.25 1.13
N ALA A 145 32.03 -5.19 0.23
CA ALA A 145 33.32 -5.87 0.07
C ALA A 145 34.37 -5.00 -0.66
N GLY A 146 34.01 -3.77 -1.08
CA GLY A 146 34.91 -2.84 -1.77
C GLY A 146 35.02 -3.03 -3.27
N VAL A 147 34.12 -3.82 -3.88
CA VAL A 147 34.07 -3.97 -5.34
C VAL A 147 33.46 -2.69 -5.95
N VAL A 148 34.16 -2.11 -6.92
CA VAL A 148 33.67 -0.93 -7.66
C VAL A 148 32.73 -1.42 -8.74
N ILE A 149 31.46 -0.99 -8.70
CA ILE A 149 30.44 -1.33 -9.70
C ILE A 149 29.97 -0.04 -10.37
N GLU A 150 30.21 0.10 -11.67
CA GLU A 150 29.72 1.27 -12.43
C GLU A 150 28.19 1.34 -12.39
N GLY A 151 27.66 2.48 -12.00
CA GLY A 151 26.21 2.72 -11.92
C GLY A 151 25.56 2.33 -10.59
N ALA A 152 26.35 1.93 -9.56
CA ALA A 152 25.86 1.67 -8.21
C ALA A 152 26.85 2.17 -7.15
N GLU A 153 26.34 2.80 -6.09
CA GLU A 153 27.12 3.27 -4.95
C GLU A 153 26.38 3.00 -3.62
N LEU A 154 27.16 2.89 -2.53
CA LEU A 154 26.60 2.84 -1.19
C LEU A 154 26.28 4.24 -0.71
N ARG A 155 25.03 4.49 -0.38
CA ARG A 155 24.57 5.72 0.27
C ARG A 155 24.27 5.45 1.74
N GLU A 156 24.83 6.25 2.62
CA GLU A 156 24.47 6.23 4.03
C GLU A 156 23.13 6.95 4.24
N ASN A 157 22.16 6.25 4.80
CA ASN A 157 20.88 6.81 5.21
C ASN A 157 20.82 6.85 6.74
N LYS A 158 20.53 8.03 7.30
CA LYS A 158 20.23 8.18 8.73
C LYS A 158 18.73 8.04 8.93
N SER A 159 18.32 7.25 9.90
CA SER A 159 16.92 7.10 10.29
C SER A 159 16.75 7.40 11.77
N LEU A 160 15.61 7.99 12.13
CA LEU A 160 15.21 8.23 13.51
C LEU A 160 14.50 7.00 14.06
N THR A 161 14.90 6.58 15.26
CA THR A 161 14.17 5.54 16.03
C THR A 161 13.65 6.17 17.31
N ILE A 162 12.36 6.03 17.54
CA ILE A 162 11.68 6.44 18.77
C ILE A 162 11.35 5.17 19.56
N ARG A 163 11.74 5.13 20.84
CA ARG A 163 11.53 3.99 21.73
C ARG A 163 10.70 4.41 22.95
#